data_6672582609d89ad19a20b25cfd6af81d
#
_entry.id   6672582609d89ad19a20b25cfd6af81d
#
_cell.length_a   1.000
_cell.length_b   1.000
_cell.length_c   1.000
_cell.angle_alpha   90.00
_cell.angle_beta   90.00
_cell.angle_gamma   90.00
#
_symmetry.space_group_name_H-M   'P 1'
#
loop_
_entity.id
_entity.type
_entity.pdbx_description
1 polymer ?
#
loop_
_entity_poly.entity_id
_entity_poly.type
_entity_poly.pdbx_seq_one_letter_code
_entity_poly.pdbx_strand_id
1 'polypeptide(L)'
;TKPGFAANAGQDAIAILNEAVAGAALVIAVGACASFGGLPKAFSPLPGSSSPSGAQSVNDLMKAGRVPSKTLINVPGCPPIPEVMSGVLVYYLVNGTAPALDSNLRPKQFYGETVHDECPRHDYYEDDLFALTFDDDGARKGYCLLKLGCRGPKSHNACTQIRWNHGASYPMSSGH
;
A
#
# COMPACT_ATOMS: atom_id res chain seq x y z
N THR A 1 8.75 -13.07 10.68
CA THR A 1 8.51 -14.40 10.07
C THR A 1 9.19 -15.46 10.92
N LYS A 2 8.58 -16.63 11.06
CA LYS A 2 9.22 -17.78 11.71
C LYS A 2 10.37 -18.27 10.84
N PRO A 3 11.45 -18.83 11.45
CA PRO A 3 12.55 -19.42 10.68
C PRO A 3 12.04 -20.44 9.65
N GLY A 4 12.59 -20.41 8.45
CA GLY A 4 12.22 -21.30 7.35
C GLY A 4 11.02 -20.90 6.49
N PHE A 5 10.23 -19.88 6.88
CA PHE A 5 9.12 -19.36 6.04
C PHE A 5 9.56 -18.33 5.01
N ALA A 6 10.67 -17.66 5.24
CA ALA A 6 11.25 -16.73 4.28
C ALA A 6 12.77 -16.82 4.38
N ALA A 7 13.38 -17.26 3.31
CA ALA A 7 14.82 -17.36 3.17
C ALA A 7 15.24 -16.99 1.75
N ASN A 8 16.45 -16.51 1.59
CA ASN A 8 17.08 -16.26 0.32
C ASN A 8 18.51 -16.80 0.36
N ALA A 9 18.89 -17.59 -0.64
CA ALA A 9 20.20 -18.23 -0.71
C ALA A 9 20.63 -18.95 0.59
N GLY A 10 19.69 -19.60 1.26
CA GLY A 10 19.92 -20.33 2.51
C GLY A 10 20.00 -19.45 3.79
N GLN A 11 19.91 -18.13 3.66
CA GLN A 11 19.85 -17.23 4.81
C GLN A 11 18.42 -16.87 5.18
N ASP A 12 18.15 -16.75 6.48
CA ASP A 12 16.85 -16.26 6.96
C ASP A 12 16.65 -14.78 6.56
N ALA A 13 15.46 -14.47 6.06
CA ALA A 13 15.11 -13.11 5.62
C ALA A 13 15.32 -12.04 6.70
N ILE A 14 15.18 -12.38 7.99
CA ILE A 14 15.44 -11.44 9.07
C ILE A 14 16.94 -11.17 9.21
N ALA A 15 17.81 -12.15 9.01
CA ALA A 15 19.26 -11.95 9.06
C ALA A 15 19.71 -11.00 7.95
N ILE A 16 19.22 -11.22 6.73
CA ILE A 16 19.48 -10.35 5.57
C ILE A 16 18.99 -8.93 5.83
N LEU A 17 17.77 -8.79 6.37
CA LEU A 17 17.20 -7.48 6.69
C LEU A 17 18.02 -6.74 7.74
N ASN A 18 18.48 -7.43 8.78
CA ASN A 18 19.34 -6.85 9.83
C ASN A 18 20.66 -6.32 9.25
N GLU A 19 21.31 -7.10 8.41
CA GLU A 19 22.55 -6.70 7.75
C GLU A 19 22.34 -5.46 6.87
N ALA A 20 21.31 -5.47 6.03
CA ALA A 20 20.98 -4.35 5.15
C ALA A 20 20.62 -3.07 5.93
N VAL A 21 19.83 -3.18 6.99
CA VAL A 21 19.37 -2.03 7.78
C VAL A 21 20.46 -1.45 8.66
N ALA A 22 21.42 -2.25 9.10
CA ALA A 22 22.51 -1.77 9.99
C ALA A 22 23.25 -0.57 9.41
N GLY A 23 23.60 -0.60 8.11
CA GLY A 23 24.30 0.47 7.41
C GLY A 23 23.39 1.50 6.73
N ALA A 24 22.08 1.33 6.78
CA ALA A 24 21.15 2.20 6.05
C ALA A 24 20.91 3.52 6.80
N ALA A 25 20.85 4.64 6.05
CA ALA A 25 20.41 5.93 6.55
C ALA A 25 18.87 6.02 6.63
N LEU A 26 18.18 5.33 5.72
CA LEU A 26 16.73 5.31 5.58
C LEU A 26 16.29 3.91 5.15
N VAL A 27 15.10 3.50 5.57
CA VAL A 27 14.45 2.27 5.12
C VAL A 27 13.14 2.62 4.42
N ILE A 28 12.94 2.13 3.20
CA ILE A 28 11.68 2.25 2.47
C ILE A 28 11.06 0.85 2.38
N ALA A 29 9.95 0.65 3.07
CA ALA A 29 9.19 -0.60 3.03
C ALA A 29 8.24 -0.59 1.82
N VAL A 30 8.67 -1.22 0.74
CA VAL A 30 7.93 -1.27 -0.53
C VAL A 30 6.98 -2.45 -0.54
N GLY A 31 5.71 -2.16 -0.79
CA GLY A 31 4.64 -3.15 -0.84
C GLY A 31 3.91 -3.36 0.48
N ALA A 32 2.67 -3.84 0.40
CA ALA A 32 1.81 -4.07 1.56
C ALA A 32 2.40 -5.09 2.55
N CYS A 33 3.16 -6.07 2.07
CA CYS A 33 3.80 -7.07 2.93
C CYS A 33 4.90 -6.45 3.79
N ALA A 34 5.76 -5.63 3.21
CA ALA A 34 6.83 -4.95 3.95
C ALA A 34 6.27 -3.86 4.87
N SER A 35 5.29 -3.08 4.39
CA SER A 35 4.70 -1.96 5.14
C SER A 35 3.84 -2.41 6.32
N PHE A 36 3.02 -3.46 6.15
CA PHE A 36 1.99 -3.85 7.13
C PHE A 36 1.94 -5.35 7.44
N GLY A 37 2.72 -6.17 6.75
CA GLY A 37 2.69 -7.62 6.84
C GLY A 37 1.86 -8.30 5.72
N GLY A 38 0.97 -7.53 5.05
CA GLY A 38 0.18 -7.97 3.91
C GLY A 38 -0.75 -9.16 4.19
N LEU A 39 -1.15 -9.85 3.14
CA LEU A 39 -1.98 -11.05 3.22
C LEU A 39 -1.39 -12.13 4.15
N PRO A 40 -0.07 -12.42 4.14
CA PRO A 40 0.50 -13.41 5.05
C PRO A 40 0.31 -13.11 6.54
N LYS A 41 0.29 -11.82 6.92
CA LYS A 41 0.00 -11.40 8.30
C LYS A 41 -1.51 -11.41 8.59
N ALA A 42 -2.31 -10.97 7.62
CA ALA A 42 -3.76 -10.84 7.79
C ALA A 42 -4.49 -12.20 7.82
N PHE A 43 -3.87 -13.25 7.31
CA PHE A 43 -4.50 -14.57 7.24
C PHE A 43 -4.63 -15.18 8.63
N SER A 44 -5.83 -15.13 9.15
CA SER A 44 -6.28 -15.91 10.31
C SER A 44 -7.71 -16.38 10.05
N PRO A 45 -7.91 -17.66 9.71
CA PRO A 45 -9.24 -18.19 9.42
C PRO A 45 -10.13 -18.27 10.66
N LEU A 46 -9.56 -18.14 11.86
CA LEU A 46 -10.28 -18.26 13.12
C LEU A 46 -10.00 -17.05 14.03
N PRO A 47 -11.01 -16.52 14.75
CA PRO A 47 -10.80 -15.49 15.76
C PRO A 47 -9.74 -15.92 16.79
N GLY A 48 -8.76 -15.04 17.04
CA GLY A 48 -7.69 -15.30 18.01
C GLY A 48 -6.53 -16.18 17.50
N SER A 49 -6.58 -16.70 16.28
CA SER A 49 -5.46 -17.41 15.69
C SER A 49 -4.40 -16.45 15.11
N SER A 50 -3.13 -16.80 15.28
CA SER A 50 -2.02 -16.08 14.66
C SER A 50 -1.76 -16.60 13.25
N SER A 51 -1.22 -15.75 12.37
CA SER A 51 -0.73 -16.19 11.06
C SER A 51 0.27 -17.35 11.23
N PRO A 52 0.10 -18.46 10.50
CA PRO A 52 1.04 -19.61 10.56
C PRO A 52 2.48 -19.21 10.25
N SER A 53 2.70 -18.29 9.33
CA SER A 53 4.03 -17.79 8.93
C SER A 53 4.66 -16.88 9.96
N GLY A 54 3.88 -16.29 10.89
CA GLY A 54 4.33 -15.26 11.80
C GLY A 54 4.82 -14.01 11.06
N ALA A 55 4.27 -13.71 9.89
CA ALA A 55 4.66 -12.56 9.09
C ALA A 55 4.41 -11.25 9.84
N GLN A 56 5.38 -10.35 9.77
CA GLN A 56 5.36 -9.04 10.43
C GLN A 56 5.83 -7.97 9.45
N SER A 57 5.35 -6.73 9.64
CA SER A 57 5.88 -5.59 8.90
C SER A 57 7.29 -5.23 9.36
N VAL A 58 7.99 -4.44 8.55
CA VAL A 58 9.30 -3.89 8.95
C VAL A 58 9.17 -3.05 10.22
N ASN A 59 8.10 -2.25 10.34
CA ASN A 59 7.83 -1.46 11.54
C ASN A 59 7.61 -2.32 12.79
N ASP A 60 6.87 -3.43 12.66
CA ASP A 60 6.68 -4.36 13.77
C ASP A 60 8.01 -4.98 14.24
N LEU A 61 8.87 -5.34 13.28
CA LEU A 61 10.19 -5.89 13.57
C LEU A 61 11.11 -4.87 14.27
N MET A 62 11.07 -3.60 13.83
CA MET A 62 11.82 -2.50 14.48
C MET A 62 11.29 -2.26 15.90
N LYS A 63 9.96 -2.18 16.09
CA LYS A 63 9.34 -2.00 17.42
C LYS A 63 9.62 -3.17 18.37
N ALA A 64 9.72 -4.37 17.84
CA ALA A 64 10.08 -5.57 18.61
C ALA A 64 11.60 -5.70 18.89
N GLY A 65 12.42 -4.75 18.44
CA GLY A 65 13.88 -4.80 18.60
C GLY A 65 14.57 -5.91 17.80
N ARG A 66 13.87 -6.51 16.83
CA ARG A 66 14.41 -7.60 15.99
C ARG A 66 15.19 -7.09 14.79
N VAL A 67 15.01 -5.82 14.44
CA VAL A 67 15.72 -5.09 13.38
C VAL A 67 16.07 -3.72 13.94
N PRO A 68 17.26 -3.16 13.65
CA PRO A 68 17.65 -1.83 14.12
C PRO A 68 16.61 -0.77 13.77
N SER A 69 16.29 0.11 14.71
CA SER A 69 15.38 1.22 14.46
C SER A 69 16.03 2.26 13.55
N LYS A 70 15.35 2.61 12.47
CA LYS A 70 15.77 3.61 11.48
C LYS A 70 14.56 4.44 11.05
N THR A 71 14.82 5.57 10.41
CA THR A 71 13.75 6.29 9.71
C THR A 71 13.10 5.36 8.69
N LEU A 72 11.78 5.16 8.81
CA LEU A 72 11.03 4.23 7.97
C LEU A 72 9.96 4.97 7.18
N ILE A 73 9.89 4.71 5.89
CA ILE A 73 8.82 5.15 5.00
C ILE A 73 8.10 3.92 4.46
N ASN A 74 6.79 3.88 4.64
CA ASN A 74 5.93 2.84 4.07
C ASN A 74 5.39 3.27 2.70
N VAL A 75 5.62 2.47 1.69
CA VAL A 75 5.07 2.61 0.34
C VAL A 75 4.18 1.41 0.04
N PRO A 76 2.97 1.35 0.62
CA PRO A 76 2.10 0.19 0.47
C PRO A 76 1.50 0.09 -0.94
N GLY A 77 1.10 -1.12 -1.29
CA GLY A 77 0.49 -1.53 -2.54
C GLY A 77 0.78 -3.01 -2.79
N CYS A 78 0.04 -3.65 -3.70
CA CYS A 78 0.27 -5.06 -4.03
C CYS A 78 0.07 -5.31 -5.54
N PRO A 79 1.04 -4.82 -6.32
CA PRO A 79 2.23 -4.01 -6.02
C PRO A 79 1.91 -2.53 -5.78
N PRO A 80 2.84 -1.71 -5.26
CA PRO A 80 2.72 -0.25 -5.27
C PRO A 80 3.01 0.31 -6.65
N ILE A 81 2.54 1.53 -6.90
CA ILE A 81 2.74 2.24 -8.16
C ILE A 81 4.23 2.57 -8.33
N PRO A 82 4.87 2.24 -9.47
CA PRO A 82 6.31 2.49 -9.68
C PRO A 82 6.70 3.96 -9.52
N GLU A 83 5.86 4.88 -9.99
CA GLU A 83 6.08 6.32 -9.90
C GLU A 83 6.08 6.81 -8.44
N VAL A 84 5.28 6.19 -7.56
CA VAL A 84 5.30 6.49 -6.13
C VAL A 84 6.60 6.01 -5.49
N MET A 85 7.06 4.80 -5.83
CA MET A 85 8.33 4.28 -5.33
C MET A 85 9.49 5.19 -5.72
N SER A 86 9.57 5.55 -7.02
CA SER A 86 10.60 6.44 -7.54
C SER A 86 10.50 7.84 -6.96
N GLY A 87 9.28 8.38 -6.84
CA GLY A 87 9.03 9.71 -6.29
C GLY A 87 9.48 9.85 -4.84
N VAL A 88 9.25 8.84 -4.01
CA VAL A 88 9.71 8.83 -2.62
C VAL A 88 11.25 8.79 -2.53
N LEU A 89 11.89 7.97 -3.38
CA LEU A 89 13.34 7.88 -3.42
C LEU A 89 13.96 9.19 -3.90
N VAL A 90 13.45 9.76 -4.98
CA VAL A 90 13.93 11.04 -5.54
C VAL A 90 13.74 12.17 -4.53
N TYR A 91 12.58 12.23 -3.85
CA TYR A 91 12.36 13.23 -2.81
C TYR A 91 13.45 13.18 -1.74
N TYR A 92 13.76 11.99 -1.24
CA TYR A 92 14.81 11.82 -0.23
C TYR A 92 16.20 12.20 -0.74
N LEU A 93 16.55 11.80 -1.97
CA LEU A 93 17.85 12.12 -2.56
C LEU A 93 18.05 13.62 -2.78
N VAL A 94 16.99 14.34 -3.15
CA VAL A 94 17.05 15.79 -3.40
C VAL A 94 17.04 16.60 -2.10
N ASN A 95 16.21 16.20 -1.13
CA ASN A 95 15.99 17.00 0.08
C ASN A 95 16.81 16.53 1.29
N GLY A 96 17.42 15.34 1.23
CA GLY A 96 18.17 14.75 2.35
C GLY A 96 17.31 14.32 3.55
N THR A 97 16.00 14.48 3.46
CA THR A 97 15.03 14.20 4.54
C THR A 97 13.83 13.41 4.04
N ALA A 98 13.18 12.67 4.94
CA ALA A 98 11.93 11.98 4.60
C ALA A 98 10.82 13.00 4.28
N PRO A 99 9.91 12.71 3.34
CA PRO A 99 8.71 13.53 3.11
C PRO A 99 7.80 13.54 4.34
N ALA A 100 6.82 14.46 4.38
CA ALA A 100 5.80 14.46 5.42
C ALA A 100 5.02 13.13 5.40
N LEU A 101 4.97 12.45 6.55
CA LEU A 101 4.34 11.14 6.70
C LEU A 101 3.02 11.26 7.48
N ASP A 102 2.11 10.34 7.22
CA ASP A 102 0.91 10.12 8.03
C ASP A 102 1.21 9.19 9.24
N SER A 103 0.17 8.88 10.02
CA SER A 103 0.27 7.99 11.19
C SER A 103 0.70 6.55 10.85
N ASN A 104 0.55 6.15 9.59
CA ASN A 104 0.96 4.84 9.08
C ASN A 104 2.34 4.88 8.41
N LEU A 105 3.10 5.97 8.58
CA LEU A 105 4.41 6.21 7.98
C LEU A 105 4.37 6.25 6.44
N ARG A 106 3.23 6.63 5.85
CA ARG A 106 3.07 6.76 4.40
C ARG A 106 3.27 8.22 3.98
N PRO A 107 3.93 8.50 2.85
CA PRO A 107 4.07 9.86 2.35
C PRO A 107 2.69 10.50 2.08
N LYS A 108 2.38 11.61 2.76
CA LYS A 108 1.10 12.31 2.60
C LYS A 108 0.84 12.76 1.18
N GLN A 109 1.88 13.08 0.44
CA GLN A 109 1.79 13.48 -0.97
C GLN A 109 1.08 12.43 -1.84
N PHE A 110 1.21 11.13 -1.50
CA PHE A 110 0.66 10.02 -2.29
C PHE A 110 -0.48 9.28 -1.60
N TYR A 111 -0.58 9.42 -0.27
CA TYR A 111 -1.52 8.65 0.55
C TYR A 111 -2.33 9.54 1.49
N GLY A 112 -2.28 10.86 1.34
CA GLY A 112 -3.03 11.80 2.18
C GLY A 112 -4.52 11.74 1.92
N GLU A 113 -4.89 11.80 0.64
CA GLU A 113 -6.29 11.77 0.21
C GLU A 113 -6.79 10.33 0.06
N THR A 114 -8.11 10.16 0.11
CA THR A 114 -8.72 8.85 -0.16
C THR A 114 -8.85 8.62 -1.67
N VAL A 115 -8.98 7.36 -2.06
CA VAL A 115 -9.28 7.00 -3.45
C VAL A 115 -10.62 7.60 -3.91
N HIS A 116 -11.55 7.81 -2.97
CA HIS A 116 -12.86 8.40 -3.26
C HIS A 116 -12.76 9.88 -3.62
N ASP A 117 -11.96 10.65 -2.88
CA ASP A 117 -11.84 12.11 -3.06
C ASP A 117 -11.34 12.48 -4.46
N GLU A 118 -10.46 11.65 -5.02
CA GLU A 118 -9.84 11.84 -6.34
C GLU A 118 -10.43 10.90 -7.41
N CYS A 119 -11.56 10.25 -7.13
CA CYS A 119 -12.14 9.26 -8.03
C CYS A 119 -12.78 9.94 -9.24
N PRO A 120 -12.50 9.51 -10.49
CA PRO A 120 -13.16 10.04 -11.69
C PRO A 120 -14.66 9.73 -11.76
N ARG A 121 -15.18 8.93 -10.82
CA ARG A 121 -16.62 8.65 -10.66
C ARG A 121 -17.23 9.43 -9.49
N HIS A 122 -16.52 10.42 -8.94
CA HIS A 122 -16.99 11.17 -7.76
C HIS A 122 -18.27 11.96 -8.08
N ASP A 123 -18.35 12.58 -9.26
CA ASP A 123 -19.55 13.32 -9.70
C ASP A 123 -20.79 12.42 -9.73
N TYR A 124 -20.66 11.17 -10.19
CA TYR A 124 -21.76 10.21 -10.16
C TYR A 124 -22.20 9.83 -8.74
N TYR A 125 -21.27 9.88 -7.78
CA TYR A 125 -21.61 9.68 -6.37
C TYR A 125 -22.45 10.86 -5.84
N GLU A 126 -22.10 12.09 -6.19
CA GLU A 126 -22.82 13.30 -5.79
C GLU A 126 -24.22 13.38 -6.43
N ASP A 127 -24.36 12.88 -7.64
CA ASP A 127 -25.62 12.82 -8.40
C ASP A 127 -26.47 11.58 -8.02
N ASP A 128 -26.11 10.79 -7.01
CA ASP A 128 -26.78 9.53 -6.60
C ASP A 128 -26.87 8.48 -7.73
N LEU A 129 -25.97 8.54 -8.71
CA LEU A 129 -25.91 7.62 -9.85
C LEU A 129 -24.98 6.44 -9.54
N PHE A 130 -25.58 5.30 -9.20
CA PHE A 130 -24.87 4.09 -8.79
C PHE A 130 -25.10 2.92 -9.74
N ALA A 131 -24.06 2.11 -9.93
CA ALA A 131 -24.20 0.76 -10.44
C ALA A 131 -24.75 -0.13 -9.31
N LEU A 132 -25.79 -0.89 -9.60
CA LEU A 132 -26.46 -1.79 -8.64
C LEU A 132 -26.06 -3.24 -8.84
N THR A 133 -25.67 -3.62 -10.07
CA THR A 133 -25.04 -4.89 -10.41
C THR A 133 -23.86 -4.64 -11.34
N PHE A 134 -22.95 -5.63 -11.50
CA PHE A 134 -21.76 -5.46 -12.35
C PHE A 134 -22.07 -5.42 -13.86
N ASP A 135 -23.29 -5.73 -14.27
CA ASP A 135 -23.72 -5.82 -15.66
C ASP A 135 -24.95 -4.95 -16.00
N ASP A 136 -25.40 -4.11 -15.07
CA ASP A 136 -26.49 -3.18 -15.30
C ASP A 136 -26.08 -1.98 -16.20
N ASP A 137 -27.07 -1.17 -16.56
CA ASP A 137 -26.84 0.02 -17.37
C ASP A 137 -25.98 1.07 -16.64
N GLY A 138 -26.08 1.14 -15.31
CA GLY A 138 -25.24 2.01 -14.49
C GLY A 138 -23.77 1.60 -14.57
N ALA A 139 -23.48 0.30 -14.48
CA ALA A 139 -22.12 -0.22 -14.63
C ALA A 139 -21.56 0.06 -16.03
N ARG A 140 -22.36 -0.15 -17.09
CA ARG A 140 -21.97 0.14 -18.48
C ARG A 140 -21.70 1.63 -18.72
N LYS A 141 -22.46 2.51 -18.06
CA LYS A 141 -22.27 3.97 -18.11
C LYS A 141 -21.13 4.48 -17.21
N GLY A 142 -20.52 3.60 -16.44
CA GLY A 142 -19.43 3.96 -15.53
C GLY A 142 -19.85 4.64 -14.23
N TYR A 143 -21.10 4.44 -13.77
CA TYR A 143 -21.60 5.02 -12.51
C TYR A 143 -20.83 4.57 -11.29
N CYS A 144 -21.03 5.28 -10.16
CA CYS A 144 -20.34 5.01 -8.91
C CYS A 144 -20.56 3.57 -8.40
N LEU A 145 -19.49 2.90 -8.00
CA LEU A 145 -19.52 1.50 -7.54
C LEU A 145 -19.76 1.35 -6.03
N LEU A 146 -20.16 2.41 -5.33
CA LEU A 146 -20.35 2.37 -3.87
C LEU A 146 -21.34 1.27 -3.44
N LYS A 147 -22.42 1.12 -4.18
CA LYS A 147 -23.46 0.09 -3.89
C LYS A 147 -22.98 -1.33 -4.16
N LEU A 148 -21.91 -1.50 -4.92
CA LEU A 148 -21.23 -2.78 -5.16
C LEU A 148 -20.09 -3.06 -4.18
N GLY A 149 -19.96 -2.25 -3.12
CA GLY A 149 -18.99 -2.45 -2.06
C GLY A 149 -17.64 -1.77 -2.29
N CYS A 150 -17.58 -0.72 -3.11
CA CYS A 150 -16.36 0.06 -3.28
C CYS A 150 -15.86 0.58 -1.93
N ARG A 151 -14.55 0.42 -1.69
CA ARG A 151 -13.88 0.87 -0.47
C ARG A 151 -13.09 2.16 -0.65
N GLY A 152 -13.32 2.88 -1.76
CA GLY A 152 -12.69 4.15 -2.07
C GLY A 152 -12.68 5.13 -0.89
N PRO A 153 -13.81 5.35 -0.18
CA PRO A 153 -13.87 6.28 0.95
C PRO A 153 -13.01 5.92 2.17
N LYS A 154 -12.45 4.71 2.21
CA LYS A 154 -11.59 4.23 3.31
C LYS A 154 -10.20 3.80 2.84
N SER A 155 -9.92 3.97 1.56
CA SER A 155 -8.66 3.53 0.94
C SER A 155 -7.82 4.74 0.57
N HIS A 156 -6.55 4.69 0.91
CA HIS A 156 -5.58 5.73 0.57
C HIS A 156 -4.56 5.14 -0.40
N ASN A 157 -4.57 5.63 -1.62
CA ASN A 157 -3.59 5.25 -2.65
C ASN A 157 -3.59 6.32 -3.76
N ALA A 158 -2.47 6.49 -4.43
CA ALA A 158 -2.32 7.46 -5.50
C ALA A 158 -2.86 6.99 -6.87
N CYS A 159 -3.57 5.85 -6.94
CA CYS A 159 -4.09 5.29 -8.19
C CYS A 159 -4.99 6.25 -8.96
N THR A 160 -5.77 7.06 -8.27
CA THR A 160 -6.69 8.04 -8.85
C THR A 160 -5.97 9.27 -9.40
N GLN A 161 -4.89 9.68 -8.75
CA GLN A 161 -4.10 10.87 -9.12
C GLN A 161 -3.05 10.56 -10.20
N ILE A 162 -2.20 9.56 -9.94
CA ILE A 162 -1.03 9.24 -10.76
C ILE A 162 -1.38 8.24 -11.86
N ARG A 163 -2.32 7.32 -11.58
CA ARG A 163 -2.66 6.18 -12.42
C ARG A 163 -1.49 5.20 -12.56
N TRP A 164 -1.61 4.25 -13.49
CA TRP A 164 -0.62 3.23 -13.78
C TRP A 164 -0.09 3.40 -15.20
N ASN A 165 1.10 2.87 -15.49
CA ASN A 165 1.72 2.91 -16.81
C ASN A 165 1.82 4.34 -17.35
N HIS A 166 2.46 5.22 -16.59
CA HIS A 166 2.63 6.65 -16.93
C HIS A 166 1.31 7.37 -17.19
N GLY A 167 0.30 7.08 -16.39
CA GLY A 167 -1.01 7.70 -16.51
C GLY A 167 -1.94 7.08 -17.58
N ALA A 168 -1.46 6.07 -18.30
CA ALA A 168 -2.22 5.45 -19.39
C ALA A 168 -3.34 4.53 -18.90
N SER A 169 -3.25 3.97 -17.70
CA SER A 169 -4.24 3.05 -17.16
C SER A 169 -4.60 3.34 -15.71
N TYR A 170 -5.87 3.20 -15.42
CA TYR A 170 -6.43 3.23 -14.08
C TYR A 170 -7.50 2.15 -13.96
N PRO A 171 -7.34 1.15 -13.10
CA PRO A 171 -8.22 -0.02 -13.07
C PRO A 171 -9.69 0.29 -12.81
N MET A 172 -9.99 1.45 -12.22
CA MET A 172 -11.36 1.85 -11.87
C MET A 172 -11.91 2.96 -12.76
N SER A 173 -11.08 3.57 -13.61
CA SER A 173 -11.50 4.71 -14.46
C SER A 173 -11.98 4.31 -15.83
N SER A 174 -11.75 3.07 -16.24
CA SER A 174 -12.25 2.63 -17.53
C SER A 174 -13.76 2.46 -17.44
N GLY A 175 -14.47 3.45 -17.81
CA GLY A 175 -15.84 3.31 -18.27
C GLY A 175 -15.88 2.57 -19.62
N HIS A 176 -14.92 1.69 -19.83
CA HIS A 176 -14.74 0.91 -21.03
C HIS A 176 -14.54 -0.54 -20.65
#